data_3a3551fc9bbb7d6d826662b48cdf4edc
#
_entry.id   3a3551fc9bbb7d6d826662b48cdf4edc
#
_cell.length_a   1.000
_cell.length_b   1.000
_cell.length_c   1.000
_cell.angle_alpha   90.00
_cell.angle_beta   90.00
_cell.angle_gamma   90.00
#
_symmetry.space_group_name_H-M   'P 1'
#
loop_
_entity.id
_entity.type
_entity.pdbx_description
1 polymer ?
#
loop_
_entity_poly.entity_id
_entity_poly.type
_entity_poly.pdbx_seq_one_letter_code
_entity_poly.pdbx_strand_id
1 'polypeptide(L)'
;ENQGKNLFLTPPTFNASGVRTGGGIGCAGCHRAPEFDIDPNTRNNGIIGTISGIGLDITNTRAPSLRDLVKIDGTLNGQIMHTGVITSLQAAIGHYGTITIAPGNTNLDPRLTPGGFGQQLNLNATEVNAVIAFLRTLSGTDVYTNTKWSDPFN
;
A
#
# COMPACT_ATOMS: atom_id res chain seq x y z
N GLU A 1 11.25 2.22 12.75
CA GLU A 1 11.23 2.95 11.47
C GLU A 1 12.22 2.36 10.48
N ASN A 2 13.52 2.24 10.80
CA ASN A 2 14.54 1.70 9.89
C ASN A 2 14.24 0.27 9.43
N GLN A 3 13.76 -0.61 10.33
CA GLN A 3 13.32 -1.95 9.96
C GLN A 3 12.15 -1.89 8.97
N GLY A 4 11.17 -1.03 9.22
CA GLY A 4 10.01 -0.85 8.33
C GLY A 4 10.41 -0.32 6.96
N LYS A 5 11.34 0.66 6.91
CA LYS A 5 11.93 1.14 5.66
C LYS A 5 12.61 0.02 4.87
N ASN A 6 13.41 -0.80 5.54
CA ASN A 6 14.09 -1.91 4.89
C ASN A 6 13.09 -2.95 4.34
N LEU A 7 12.06 -3.31 5.13
CA LEU A 7 11.00 -4.20 4.68
C LEU A 7 10.25 -3.62 3.45
N PHE A 8 9.94 -2.34 3.48
CA PHE A 8 9.23 -1.65 2.41
C PHE A 8 10.02 -1.63 1.09
N LEU A 9 11.33 -1.33 1.17
CA LEU A 9 12.19 -1.16 0.00
C LEU A 9 12.70 -2.49 -0.57
N THR A 10 12.85 -3.52 0.26
CA THR A 10 13.42 -4.79 -0.18
C THR A 10 12.34 -5.68 -0.79
N PRO A 11 12.56 -6.23 -2.00
CA PRO A 11 11.65 -7.21 -2.59
C PRO A 11 11.53 -8.47 -1.72
N PRO A 12 10.36 -9.11 -1.67
CA PRO A 12 10.20 -10.43 -1.07
C PRO A 12 10.80 -11.51 -1.97
N THR A 13 11.21 -12.60 -1.35
CA THR A 13 11.49 -13.88 -2.04
C THR A 13 10.36 -14.85 -1.75
N PHE A 14 9.92 -15.58 -2.76
CA PHE A 14 8.79 -16.49 -2.66
C PHE A 14 9.19 -17.92 -3.03
N ASN A 15 8.50 -18.88 -2.46
CA ASN A 15 8.50 -20.26 -2.96
C ASN A 15 7.54 -20.40 -4.17
N ALA A 16 7.47 -21.60 -4.74
CA ALA A 16 6.63 -21.90 -5.91
C ALA A 16 5.12 -21.72 -5.65
N SER A 17 4.67 -21.64 -4.40
CA SER A 17 3.26 -21.46 -4.02
C SER A 17 2.92 -20.02 -3.63
N GLY A 18 3.80 -19.06 -3.90
CA GLY A 18 3.56 -17.66 -3.59
C GLY A 18 3.71 -17.29 -2.10
N VAL A 19 4.34 -18.15 -1.30
CA VAL A 19 4.60 -17.90 0.12
C VAL A 19 5.97 -17.29 0.29
N ARG A 20 6.06 -16.17 1.02
CA ARG A 20 7.32 -15.48 1.33
C ARG A 20 8.24 -16.39 2.15
N THR A 21 9.48 -16.53 1.69
CA THR A 21 10.56 -17.29 2.36
C THR A 21 11.65 -16.38 2.92
N GLY A 22 11.66 -15.11 2.54
CA GLY A 22 12.66 -14.14 2.99
C GLY A 22 12.51 -12.78 2.29
N GLY A 23 13.50 -11.93 2.45
CA GLY A 23 13.49 -10.57 1.92
C GLY A 23 12.53 -9.64 2.66
N GLY A 24 12.16 -8.54 2.02
CA GLY A 24 11.20 -7.57 2.51
C GLY A 24 9.75 -7.88 2.13
N ILE A 25 8.98 -6.81 1.89
CA ILE A 25 7.57 -6.90 1.46
C ILE A 25 7.32 -6.19 0.12
N GLY A 26 8.33 -5.50 -0.43
CA GLY A 26 8.36 -5.04 -1.80
C GLY A 26 7.40 -3.91 -2.17
N CYS A 27 6.90 -3.12 -1.22
CA CYS A 27 5.99 -2.00 -1.49
C CYS A 27 6.58 -1.01 -2.51
N ALA A 28 7.90 -0.84 -2.50
CA ALA A 28 8.62 0.00 -3.44
C ALA A 28 8.52 -0.46 -4.91
N GLY A 29 8.04 -1.67 -5.17
CA GLY A 29 7.73 -2.14 -6.53
C GLY A 29 6.63 -1.33 -7.21
N CYS A 30 5.72 -0.74 -6.43
CA CYS A 30 4.65 0.15 -6.90
C CYS A 30 4.81 1.58 -6.36
N HIS A 31 5.31 1.75 -5.14
CA HIS A 31 5.49 3.03 -4.46
C HIS A 31 6.97 3.42 -4.38
N ARG A 32 7.50 4.00 -5.46
CA ARG A 32 8.93 4.28 -5.59
C ARG A 32 9.35 5.55 -4.87
N ALA A 33 10.46 5.47 -4.14
CA ALA A 33 11.11 6.65 -3.58
C ALA A 33 11.66 7.55 -4.71
N PRO A 34 11.77 8.88 -4.51
CA PRO A 34 11.56 9.60 -3.24
C PRO A 34 10.11 9.97 -2.94
N GLU A 35 9.21 9.98 -3.93
CA GLU A 35 7.84 10.45 -3.77
C GLU A 35 6.90 9.36 -3.27
N PHE A 36 7.34 8.09 -3.28
CA PHE A 36 6.54 6.92 -2.90
C PHE A 36 5.22 6.85 -3.67
N ASP A 37 5.28 7.28 -4.92
CA ASP A 37 4.13 7.40 -5.80
C ASP A 37 4.20 6.45 -7.00
N ILE A 38 3.35 6.69 -7.86
CA ILE A 38 2.81 6.09 -9.04
C ILE A 38 3.85 5.34 -9.89
N ASP A 39 3.68 4.03 -9.97
CA ASP A 39 4.04 3.30 -11.17
C ASP A 39 2.83 3.36 -12.13
N PRO A 40 2.96 3.95 -13.33
CA PRO A 40 1.88 4.00 -14.30
C PRO A 40 1.48 2.63 -14.87
N ASN A 41 2.30 1.61 -14.64
CA ASN A 41 2.10 0.26 -15.14
C ASN A 41 1.43 -0.69 -14.12
N THR A 42 0.89 -0.16 -13.00
CA THR A 42 0.15 -0.99 -12.06
C THR A 42 -1.18 -1.44 -12.67
N ARG A 43 -1.55 -2.70 -12.38
CA ARG A 43 -2.90 -3.23 -12.59
C ARG A 43 -3.71 -3.09 -11.31
N ASN A 44 -4.86 -3.77 -11.21
CA ASN A 44 -5.63 -3.71 -9.98
C ASN A 44 -4.91 -4.42 -8.82
N ASN A 45 -5.20 -3.96 -7.62
CA ASN A 45 -4.56 -4.43 -6.39
C ASN A 45 -5.33 -5.57 -5.69
N GLY A 46 -6.31 -6.17 -6.37
CA GLY A 46 -7.16 -7.23 -5.81
C GLY A 46 -8.44 -6.73 -5.13
N ILE A 47 -8.58 -5.43 -4.87
CA ILE A 47 -9.86 -4.84 -4.47
C ILE A 47 -10.62 -4.49 -5.77
N ILE A 48 -11.65 -5.25 -6.06
CA ILE A 48 -12.41 -5.16 -7.30
C ILE A 48 -13.88 -4.78 -7.07
N GLY A 49 -14.23 -4.34 -5.87
CA GLY A 49 -15.54 -3.76 -5.59
C GLY A 49 -15.67 -2.37 -6.20
N THR A 50 -16.88 -1.93 -6.44
CA THR A 50 -17.20 -0.55 -6.83
C THR A 50 -17.58 0.28 -5.60
N ILE A 51 -17.48 1.60 -5.70
CA ILE A 51 -17.93 2.52 -4.64
C ILE A 51 -19.44 2.36 -4.37
N SER A 52 -20.21 2.06 -5.41
CA SER A 52 -21.66 1.85 -5.30
C SER A 52 -22.03 0.50 -4.69
N GLY A 53 -21.06 -0.42 -4.54
CA GLY A 53 -21.28 -1.80 -4.10
C GLY A 53 -21.92 -2.69 -5.16
N ILE A 54 -22.14 -2.21 -6.38
CA ILE A 54 -22.78 -2.94 -7.47
C ILE A 54 -21.78 -3.22 -8.59
N GLY A 55 -21.59 -4.50 -8.92
CA GLY A 55 -20.68 -4.94 -9.98
C GLY A 55 -19.22 -5.01 -9.55
N LEU A 56 -18.35 -5.24 -10.51
CA LEU A 56 -16.92 -5.38 -10.33
C LEU A 56 -16.17 -4.31 -11.13
N ASP A 57 -15.15 -3.72 -10.51
CA ASP A 57 -14.18 -2.86 -11.16
C ASP A 57 -12.84 -3.58 -11.21
N ILE A 58 -12.50 -4.11 -12.38
CA ILE A 58 -11.21 -4.76 -12.64
C ILE A 58 -10.24 -3.87 -13.40
N THR A 59 -10.49 -2.56 -13.48
CA THR A 59 -9.61 -1.62 -14.16
C THR A 59 -8.28 -1.45 -13.41
N ASN A 60 -7.33 -0.81 -14.08
CA ASN A 60 -6.04 -0.54 -13.46
C ASN A 60 -6.21 0.46 -12.32
N THR A 61 -5.65 0.12 -11.16
CA THR A 61 -5.59 1.01 -10.00
C THR A 61 -4.20 1.61 -9.92
N ARG A 62 -4.10 2.94 -9.97
CA ARG A 62 -2.81 3.60 -9.81
C ARG A 62 -2.36 3.53 -8.35
N ALA A 63 -1.08 3.27 -8.14
CA ALA A 63 -0.46 3.38 -6.82
C ALA A 63 -0.30 4.87 -6.47
N PRO A 64 -1.07 5.43 -5.52
CA PRO A 64 -0.96 6.83 -5.14
C PRO A 64 0.29 7.09 -4.33
N SER A 65 0.67 8.37 -4.17
CA SER A 65 1.72 8.73 -3.22
C SER A 65 1.36 8.28 -1.80
N LEU A 66 2.35 7.76 -1.10
CA LEU A 66 2.22 7.40 0.32
C LEU A 66 2.65 8.55 1.24
N ARG A 67 2.98 9.70 0.70
CA ARG A 67 3.24 10.89 1.51
C ARG A 67 1.94 11.36 2.14
N ASP A 68 2.05 11.78 3.38
CA ASP A 68 0.94 12.38 4.12
C ASP A 68 -0.27 11.46 4.34
N LEU A 69 0.00 10.14 4.47
CA LEU A 69 -1.04 9.14 4.73
C LEU A 69 -1.75 9.35 6.06
N VAL A 70 -1.06 9.91 7.03
CA VAL A 70 -1.58 10.13 8.38
C VAL A 70 -1.43 11.57 8.78
N LYS A 71 -2.38 12.07 9.56
CA LYS A 71 -2.31 13.35 10.22
C LYS A 71 -1.35 13.33 11.41
N ILE A 72 -1.10 14.48 11.99
CA ILE A 72 -0.20 14.63 13.14
C ILE A 72 -0.68 13.83 14.37
N ASP A 73 -1.99 13.63 14.51
CA ASP A 73 -2.62 12.84 15.56
C ASP A 73 -2.56 11.32 15.29
N GLY A 74 -1.99 10.91 14.15
CA GLY A 74 -1.85 9.52 13.73
C GLY A 74 -3.09 8.92 13.08
N THR A 75 -4.17 9.68 12.90
CA THR A 75 -5.35 9.24 12.14
C THR A 75 -5.07 9.30 10.63
N LEU A 76 -5.84 8.55 9.83
CA LEU A 76 -5.70 8.61 8.38
C LEU A 76 -6.08 9.99 7.85
N ASN A 77 -5.31 10.48 6.88
CA ASN A 77 -5.56 11.76 6.21
C ASN A 77 -6.57 11.65 5.06
N GLY A 78 -7.09 10.48 4.79
CA GLY A 78 -8.08 10.23 3.75
C GLY A 78 -8.46 8.77 3.68
N GLN A 79 -9.30 8.44 2.70
CA GLN A 79 -9.69 7.06 2.43
C GLN A 79 -8.53 6.29 1.80
N ILE A 80 -8.38 5.03 2.19
CA ILE A 80 -7.42 4.09 1.61
C ILE A 80 -8.15 3.22 0.60
N MET A 81 -7.46 2.93 -0.51
CA MET A 81 -7.97 2.23 -1.70
C MET A 81 -9.08 3.01 -2.41
N HIS A 82 -9.34 2.67 -3.66
CA HIS A 82 -10.33 3.38 -4.49
C HIS A 82 -11.77 3.28 -3.98
N THR A 83 -12.08 2.23 -3.21
CA THR A 83 -13.42 2.01 -2.62
C THR A 83 -13.56 2.58 -1.21
N GLY A 84 -12.47 2.95 -0.55
CA GLY A 84 -12.49 3.40 0.85
C GLY A 84 -12.82 2.31 1.88
N VAL A 85 -12.86 1.03 1.48
CA VAL A 85 -13.23 -0.08 2.38
C VAL A 85 -12.19 -0.38 3.45
N ILE A 86 -10.95 0.05 3.23
CA ILE A 86 -9.85 -0.12 4.19
C ILE A 86 -9.69 1.15 5.01
N THR A 87 -9.80 1.01 6.33
CA THR A 87 -9.87 2.13 7.27
C THR A 87 -8.67 2.26 8.21
N SER A 88 -7.62 1.47 7.98
CA SER A 88 -6.38 1.56 8.77
C SER A 88 -5.16 1.13 7.98
N LEU A 89 -3.97 1.62 8.34
CA LEU A 89 -2.70 1.16 7.75
C LEU A 89 -2.47 -0.32 8.01
N GLN A 90 -2.85 -0.80 9.19
CA GLN A 90 -2.75 -2.23 9.52
C GLN A 90 -3.59 -3.08 8.57
N ALA A 91 -4.82 -2.68 8.29
CA ALA A 91 -5.69 -3.39 7.35
C ALA A 91 -5.15 -3.32 5.92
N ALA A 92 -4.57 -2.20 5.49
CA ALA A 92 -3.93 -2.06 4.19
C ALA A 92 -2.72 -3.00 4.04
N ILE A 93 -1.85 -3.05 5.05
CA ILE A 93 -0.70 -3.96 5.06
C ILE A 93 -1.19 -5.43 5.11
N GLY A 94 -2.24 -5.71 5.88
CA GLY A 94 -2.87 -7.03 5.95
C GLY A 94 -3.43 -7.49 4.60
N HIS A 95 -4.09 -6.59 3.86
CA HIS A 95 -4.57 -6.87 2.51
C HIS A 95 -3.42 -7.31 1.59
N TYR A 96 -2.34 -6.54 1.52
CA TYR A 96 -1.15 -6.93 0.74
C TYR A 96 -0.40 -8.12 1.35
N GLY A 97 -0.55 -8.36 2.64
CA GLY A 97 0.01 -9.50 3.34
C GLY A 97 -0.52 -10.86 2.86
N THR A 98 -1.78 -10.88 2.41
CA THR A 98 -2.43 -12.08 1.87
C THR A 98 -3.39 -11.69 0.76
N ILE A 99 -2.97 -11.89 -0.48
CA ILE A 99 -3.80 -11.61 -1.66
C ILE A 99 -4.63 -12.83 -2.00
N THR A 100 -5.95 -12.66 -1.99
CA THR A 100 -6.88 -13.64 -2.53
C THR A 100 -7.27 -13.23 -3.95
N ILE A 101 -7.05 -14.12 -4.91
CA ILE A 101 -7.47 -13.89 -6.30
C ILE A 101 -8.98 -14.07 -6.37
N ALA A 102 -9.71 -12.98 -6.48
CA ALA A 102 -11.17 -13.02 -6.55
C ALA A 102 -11.65 -13.63 -7.87
N PRO A 103 -12.74 -14.42 -7.85
CA PRO A 103 -13.35 -14.93 -9.07
C PRO A 103 -13.66 -13.82 -10.07
N GLY A 104 -13.27 -14.00 -11.33
CA GLY A 104 -13.45 -13.02 -12.40
C GLY A 104 -12.42 -11.89 -12.44
N ASN A 105 -11.49 -11.80 -11.49
CA ASN A 105 -10.39 -10.85 -11.57
C ASN A 105 -9.30 -11.32 -12.54
N THR A 106 -9.40 -10.89 -13.79
CA THR A 106 -8.44 -11.21 -14.86
C THR A 106 -7.33 -10.16 -14.99
N ASN A 107 -7.34 -9.11 -14.16
CA ASN A 107 -6.40 -7.99 -14.28
C ASN A 107 -5.67 -7.67 -12.95
N LEU A 108 -5.50 -8.67 -12.08
CA LEU A 108 -4.69 -8.51 -10.87
C LEU A 108 -3.22 -8.25 -11.23
N ASP A 109 -2.57 -7.34 -10.52
CA ASP A 109 -1.18 -6.99 -10.76
C ASP A 109 -0.27 -8.23 -10.60
N PRO A 110 0.58 -8.56 -11.58
CA PRO A 110 1.42 -9.75 -11.54
C PRO A 110 2.44 -9.73 -10.39
N ARG A 111 2.79 -8.56 -9.85
CA ARG A 111 3.64 -8.45 -8.65
C ARG A 111 2.96 -9.01 -7.40
N LEU A 112 1.64 -9.11 -7.41
CA LEU A 112 0.82 -9.68 -6.32
C LEU A 112 0.50 -11.17 -6.53
N THR A 113 0.99 -11.77 -7.64
CA THR A 113 0.74 -13.17 -7.98
C THR A 113 2.02 -13.94 -8.30
N PRO A 114 2.98 -14.00 -7.37
CA PRO A 114 4.21 -14.77 -7.58
C PRO A 114 3.89 -16.24 -7.85
N GLY A 115 4.46 -16.80 -8.93
CA GLY A 115 4.18 -18.17 -9.36
C GLY A 115 2.74 -18.42 -9.81
N GLY A 116 1.94 -17.37 -10.05
CA GLY A 116 0.52 -17.50 -10.41
C GLY A 116 -0.43 -17.64 -9.22
N PHE A 117 0.09 -17.64 -8.00
CA PHE A 117 -0.69 -17.69 -6.76
C PHE A 117 -0.76 -16.30 -6.11
N GLY A 118 -1.85 -15.99 -5.44
CA GLY A 118 -1.92 -14.77 -4.63
C GLY A 118 -0.80 -14.77 -3.56
N GLN A 119 -0.04 -13.66 -3.47
CA GLN A 119 1.09 -13.60 -2.53
C GLN A 119 0.64 -13.80 -1.09
N GLN A 120 1.50 -14.47 -0.31
CA GLN A 120 1.38 -14.63 1.12
C GLN A 120 2.68 -14.20 1.80
N LEU A 121 2.67 -13.00 2.38
CA LEU A 121 3.87 -12.42 3.00
C LEU A 121 4.11 -12.95 4.41
N ASN A 122 3.11 -13.58 5.05
CA ASN A 122 3.21 -14.14 6.41
C ASN A 122 3.82 -13.15 7.41
N LEU A 123 3.31 -11.92 7.41
CA LEU A 123 3.82 -10.85 8.26
C LEU A 123 3.47 -11.12 9.73
N ASN A 124 4.46 -11.04 10.59
CA ASN A 124 4.22 -11.00 12.03
C ASN A 124 3.91 -9.57 12.50
N ALA A 125 3.41 -9.44 13.73
CA ALA A 125 2.98 -8.15 14.28
C ALA A 125 4.16 -7.13 14.36
N THR A 126 5.37 -7.59 14.59
CA THR A 126 6.56 -6.73 14.65
C THR A 126 6.86 -6.12 13.28
N GLU A 127 6.79 -6.91 12.21
CA GLU A 127 6.98 -6.43 10.84
C GLU A 127 5.89 -5.43 10.44
N VAL A 128 4.61 -5.74 10.73
CA VAL A 128 3.48 -4.83 10.46
C VAL A 128 3.69 -3.49 11.18
N ASN A 129 3.99 -3.52 12.48
CA ASN A 129 4.22 -2.31 13.28
C ASN A 129 5.44 -1.52 12.78
N ALA A 130 6.50 -2.21 12.35
CA ALA A 130 7.69 -1.56 11.80
C ALA A 130 7.36 -0.80 10.50
N VAL A 131 6.58 -1.41 9.61
CA VAL A 131 6.13 -0.77 8.34
C VAL A 131 5.21 0.41 8.63
N ILE A 132 4.26 0.30 9.56
CA ILE A 132 3.41 1.41 9.99
C ILE A 132 4.26 2.57 10.52
N ALA A 133 5.24 2.27 11.37
CA ALA A 133 6.15 3.29 11.91
C ALA A 133 6.94 4.00 10.81
N PHE A 134 7.36 3.28 9.77
CA PHE A 134 8.00 3.90 8.60
C PHE A 134 7.02 4.76 7.81
N LEU A 135 5.82 4.26 7.49
CA LEU A 135 4.82 5.01 6.72
C LEU A 135 4.43 6.33 7.41
N ARG A 136 4.39 6.35 8.73
CA ARG A 136 4.15 7.57 9.50
C ARG A 136 5.24 8.63 9.32
N THR A 137 6.48 8.24 9.05
CA THR A 137 7.56 9.20 8.77
C THR A 137 7.41 9.92 7.42
N LEU A 138 6.53 9.45 6.55
CA LEU A 138 6.25 10.07 5.26
C LEU A 138 5.26 11.24 5.36
N SER A 139 4.73 11.52 6.55
CA SER A 139 3.85 12.66 6.82
C SER A 139 4.63 13.80 7.46
N GLY A 140 4.40 15.03 6.99
CA GLY A 140 4.99 16.23 7.58
C GLY A 140 4.32 16.60 8.90
N THR A 141 5.08 17.17 9.81
CA THR A 141 4.58 17.61 11.13
C THR A 141 3.98 19.01 11.10
N ASP A 142 4.36 19.83 10.13
CA ASP A 142 4.02 21.25 10.06
C ASP A 142 3.43 21.70 8.71
N VAL A 143 3.17 20.77 7.79
CA VAL A 143 2.68 21.09 6.43
C VAL A 143 1.41 21.93 6.44
N TYR A 144 0.53 21.72 7.42
CA TYR A 144 -0.75 22.42 7.55
C TYR A 144 -0.71 23.67 8.44
N THR A 145 0.39 23.90 9.16
CA THR A 145 0.51 24.97 10.15
C THR A 145 1.62 25.97 9.85
N ASN A 146 2.55 25.61 8.99
CA ASN A 146 3.68 26.47 8.66
C ASN A 146 3.25 27.51 7.61
N THR A 147 3.41 28.78 7.92
CA THR A 147 3.07 29.90 7.04
C THR A 147 3.75 29.86 5.67
N LYS A 148 4.89 29.18 5.56
CA LYS A 148 5.58 28.92 4.28
C LYS A 148 4.68 28.24 3.25
N TRP A 149 3.72 27.42 3.71
CA TRP A 149 2.81 26.63 2.89
C TRP A 149 1.39 27.19 2.88
N SER A 150 1.19 28.37 3.52
CA SER A 150 -0.13 29.03 3.51
C SER A 150 -0.47 29.53 2.11
N ASP A 151 -1.75 29.82 1.92
CA ASP A 151 -2.25 30.41 0.69
C ASP A 151 -1.51 31.74 0.41
N PRO A 152 -0.79 31.88 -0.72
CA PRO A 152 -0.05 33.09 -1.05
C PRO A 152 -0.96 34.28 -1.40
N PHE A 153 -2.27 34.05 -1.51
CA PHE A 153 -3.26 35.05 -1.88
C PHE A 153 -4.10 35.57 -0.71
N ASN A 154 -3.81 35.12 0.53
CA ASN A 154 -4.40 35.62 1.78
C ASN A 154 -3.39 36.43 2.58
#